data_f3db8bce023ed92b3fb9fc6226eb70bd
#
_entry.id   f3db8bce023ed92b3fb9fc6226eb70bd
#
_cell.length_a   1.000
_cell.length_b   1.000
_cell.length_c   1.000
_cell.angle_alpha   90.00
_cell.angle_beta   90.00
_cell.angle_gamma   90.00
#
_symmetry.space_group_name_H-M   'P 1'
#
loop_
_entity.id
_entity.type
_entity.pdbx_description
1 polymer ?
#
loop_
_entity_poly.entity_id
_entity_poly.type
_entity_poly.pdbx_seq_one_letter_code
_entity_poly.pdbx_strand_id
1 'polypeptide(L)'
;MIGNTDFSSSHQHNGKLLFYKNKIISIPYDFDLTGWVNPSYGKGVINRVGYQTEKRKYMGFKRDQEIFKEVRNHFKASKNKIFTLVNSFKMDFDHRYEFDNMLNYLEDFYRILESDKLFNRLVVNQAR
;
A
#
# COMPACT_ATOMS: atom_id res chain seq x y z
N MET A 1 2.15 0.01 0.02
CA MET A 1 1.96 0.47 1.40
C MET A 1 0.55 0.19 1.90
N ILE A 2 -0.46 0.87 1.42
CA ILE A 2 -1.84 0.77 1.92
C ILE A 2 -2.61 -0.50 1.52
N GLY A 3 -2.08 -1.34 0.65
CA GLY A 3 -2.73 -2.57 0.23
C GLY A 3 -4.00 -2.35 -0.60
N ASN A 4 -3.96 -1.42 -1.56
CA ASN A 4 -5.06 -1.20 -2.48
C ASN A 4 -5.05 -2.28 -3.57
N THR A 5 -6.04 -3.15 -3.58
CA THR A 5 -6.25 -4.18 -4.61
C THR A 5 -7.26 -3.75 -5.66
N ASP A 6 -7.93 -2.63 -5.43
CA ASP A 6 -8.95 -2.05 -6.30
C ASP A 6 -8.41 -0.88 -7.15
N PHE A 7 -7.10 -0.84 -7.37
CA PHE A 7 -6.42 0.18 -8.16
C PHE A 7 -5.71 -0.45 -9.37
N SER A 8 -5.91 0.12 -10.54
CA SER A 8 -5.17 -0.25 -11.75
C SER A 8 -4.91 0.97 -12.64
N SER A 9 -3.64 1.32 -12.82
CA SER A 9 -3.24 2.38 -13.74
C SER A 9 -3.43 1.99 -15.21
N SER A 10 -3.27 0.71 -15.56
CA SER A 10 -3.44 0.22 -16.93
C SER A 10 -4.89 0.13 -17.38
N HIS A 11 -5.81 -0.17 -16.46
CA HIS A 11 -7.25 -0.22 -16.73
C HIS A 11 -7.97 1.06 -16.28
N GLN A 12 -7.22 2.07 -15.81
CA GLN A 12 -7.74 3.35 -15.30
C GLN A 12 -8.85 3.17 -14.24
N HIS A 13 -8.73 2.10 -13.44
CA HIS A 13 -9.66 1.82 -12.35
C HIS A 13 -9.14 2.47 -11.08
N ASN A 14 -9.96 3.29 -10.44
CA ASN A 14 -9.63 4.10 -9.26
C ASN A 14 -8.33 4.92 -9.40
N GLY A 15 -8.02 5.31 -10.64
CA GLY A 15 -6.84 6.10 -10.97
C GLY A 15 -7.04 6.94 -12.23
N LYS A 16 -6.49 8.14 -12.24
CA LYS A 16 -6.39 9.01 -13.41
C LYS A 16 -4.93 9.20 -13.81
N LEU A 17 -4.70 9.42 -15.10
CA LEU A 17 -3.37 9.70 -15.61
C LEU A 17 -3.28 11.19 -15.96
N LEU A 18 -2.30 11.88 -15.38
CA LEU A 18 -1.95 13.26 -15.68
C LEU A 18 -0.69 13.29 -16.52
N PHE A 19 -0.76 13.94 -17.68
CA PHE A 19 0.39 14.22 -18.53
C PHE A 19 0.95 15.61 -18.17
N TYR A 20 2.17 15.65 -17.68
CA TYR A 20 2.84 16.88 -17.32
C TYR A 20 4.34 16.83 -17.60
N LYS A 21 4.85 17.79 -18.37
CA LYS A 21 6.30 17.90 -18.72
C LYS A 21 6.92 16.57 -19.16
N ASN A 22 6.31 15.92 -20.15
CA ASN A 22 6.73 14.61 -20.69
C ASN A 22 6.75 13.46 -19.67
N LYS A 23 6.01 13.58 -18.57
CA LYS A 23 5.83 12.53 -17.57
C LYS A 23 4.37 12.14 -17.46
N ILE A 24 4.15 10.86 -17.22
CA ILE A 24 2.83 10.32 -16.86
C ILE A 24 2.81 10.17 -15.33
N ILE A 25 1.89 10.87 -14.70
CA ILE A 25 1.68 10.81 -13.25
C ILE A 25 0.36 10.11 -13.01
N SER A 26 0.39 8.99 -12.31
CA SER A 26 -0.82 8.30 -11.88
C SER A 26 -1.34 8.94 -10.60
N ILE A 27 -2.60 9.36 -10.62
CA ILE A 27 -3.31 9.96 -9.48
C ILE A 27 -4.34 8.94 -8.99
N PRO A 28 -4.06 8.19 -7.94
CA PRO A 28 -5.02 7.26 -7.37
C PRO A 28 -6.08 8.01 -6.57
N TYR A 29 -7.29 7.47 -6.55
CA TYR A 29 -8.41 7.91 -5.72
C TYR A 29 -9.21 6.67 -5.25
N ASP A 30 -10.20 6.87 -4.38
CA ASP A 30 -11.03 5.82 -3.82
C ASP A 30 -10.22 4.75 -3.06
N PHE A 31 -9.91 5.07 -1.81
CA PHE A 31 -9.06 4.23 -0.97
C PHE A 31 -9.83 3.42 0.07
N ASP A 32 -11.16 3.40 0.00
CA ASP A 32 -12.02 2.75 0.98
C ASP A 32 -11.79 1.23 1.06
N LEU A 33 -11.55 0.56 -0.08
CA LEU A 33 -11.27 -0.89 -0.15
C LEU A 33 -9.78 -1.23 0.01
N THR A 34 -9.03 -0.42 0.73
CA THR A 34 -7.63 -0.74 1.04
C THR A 34 -7.51 -1.65 2.27
N GLY A 35 -6.50 -2.48 2.30
CA GLY A 35 -6.20 -3.30 3.48
C GLY A 35 -5.86 -2.44 4.72
N TRP A 36 -5.49 -1.19 4.53
CA TRP A 36 -5.23 -0.25 5.60
C TRP A 36 -6.52 0.24 6.28
N VAL A 37 -7.57 0.49 5.51
CA VAL A 37 -8.90 0.85 6.02
C VAL A 37 -9.64 -0.38 6.53
N ASN A 38 -9.52 -1.51 5.81
CA ASN A 38 -10.13 -2.80 6.11
C ASN A 38 -11.63 -2.70 6.50
N PRO A 39 -12.48 -2.12 5.64
CA PRO A 39 -13.87 -1.86 5.99
C PRO A 39 -14.65 -3.17 6.13
N SER A 40 -15.60 -3.20 7.07
CA SER A 40 -16.42 -4.39 7.34
C SER A 40 -17.25 -4.85 6.12
N TYR A 41 -17.73 -3.91 5.31
CA TYR A 41 -18.46 -4.19 4.06
C TYR A 41 -17.56 -4.75 2.95
N GLY A 42 -16.26 -4.48 2.99
CA GLY A 42 -15.28 -4.96 2.01
C GLY A 42 -15.14 -6.49 2.00
N LYS A 43 -15.40 -7.16 3.11
CA LYS A 43 -15.27 -8.63 3.22
C LYS A 43 -16.16 -9.38 2.22
N GLY A 44 -17.34 -8.88 1.91
CA GLY A 44 -18.27 -9.48 0.93
C GLY A 44 -17.82 -9.29 -0.52
N VAL A 45 -17.24 -8.15 -0.86
CA VAL A 45 -16.74 -7.82 -2.21
C VAL A 45 -15.45 -8.58 -2.49
N ILE A 46 -14.58 -8.66 -1.51
CA ILE A 46 -13.25 -9.29 -1.59
C ILE A 46 -13.34 -10.79 -1.72
N ASN A 47 -14.27 -11.44 -1.02
CA ASN A 47 -14.51 -12.88 -1.17
C ASN A 47 -14.96 -13.28 -2.57
N ARG A 48 -15.63 -12.39 -3.32
CA ARG A 48 -16.02 -12.63 -4.72
C ARG A 48 -14.83 -12.56 -5.68
N VAL A 49 -13.77 -11.83 -5.33
CA VAL A 49 -12.60 -11.60 -6.20
C VAL A 49 -11.39 -12.44 -5.74
N GLY A 50 -11.52 -13.21 -4.67
CA GLY A 50 -10.45 -14.09 -4.15
C GLY A 50 -9.28 -13.34 -3.49
N TYR A 51 -9.42 -12.07 -3.18
CA TYR A 51 -8.38 -11.27 -2.51
C TYR A 51 -8.68 -11.11 -1.01
N GLN A 52 -7.69 -11.41 -0.18
CA GLN A 52 -7.71 -11.07 1.24
C GLN A 52 -7.06 -9.70 1.41
N THR A 53 -7.84 -8.66 1.71
CA THR A 53 -7.33 -7.29 1.95
C THR A 53 -6.33 -7.24 3.11
N GLU A 54 -6.44 -8.16 4.05
CA GLU A 54 -5.53 -8.25 5.20
C GLU A 54 -4.11 -8.62 4.82
N LYS A 55 -3.90 -9.27 3.65
CA LYS A 55 -2.56 -9.67 3.19
C LYS A 55 -2.10 -8.81 2.03
N ARG A 56 -1.02 -8.07 2.25
CA ARG A 56 -0.36 -7.35 1.16
C ARG A 56 0.15 -8.33 0.12
N LYS A 57 -0.13 -8.00 -1.13
CA LYS A 57 0.44 -8.67 -2.29
C LYS A 57 1.07 -7.62 -3.20
N TYR A 58 2.31 -7.83 -3.60
CA TYR A 58 2.89 -7.00 -4.64
C TYR A 58 2.30 -7.40 -6.00
N MET A 59 1.70 -6.44 -6.70
CA MET A 59 1.04 -6.68 -8.00
C MET A 59 1.73 -5.95 -9.15
N GLY A 60 2.88 -5.32 -8.89
CA GLY A 60 3.66 -4.60 -9.89
C GLY A 60 4.43 -5.52 -10.83
N PHE A 61 4.86 -4.93 -11.94
CA PHE A 61 5.73 -5.60 -12.90
C PHE A 61 7.15 -5.73 -12.38
N LYS A 62 7.87 -6.73 -12.88
CA LYS A 62 9.30 -6.89 -12.63
C LYS A 62 10.05 -5.65 -13.14
N ARG A 63 10.98 -5.16 -12.34
CA ARG A 63 11.83 -4.02 -12.61
C ARG A 63 13.28 -4.39 -12.31
N ASP A 64 14.20 -3.55 -12.77
CA ASP A 64 15.60 -3.67 -12.41
C ASP A 64 15.79 -3.52 -10.90
N GLN A 65 16.79 -4.20 -10.36
CA GLN A 65 17.05 -4.19 -8.92
C GLN A 65 17.31 -2.77 -8.37
N GLU A 66 17.90 -1.90 -9.19
CA GLU A 66 18.13 -0.50 -8.84
C GLU A 66 16.83 0.24 -8.52
N ILE A 67 15.78 0.03 -9.34
CA ILE A 67 14.47 0.65 -9.13
C ILE A 67 13.82 0.14 -7.85
N PHE A 68 13.89 -1.17 -7.58
CA PHE A 68 13.40 -1.72 -6.33
C PHE A 68 14.13 -1.13 -5.12
N LYS A 69 15.46 -0.97 -5.21
CA LYS A 69 16.28 -0.38 -4.17
C LYS A 69 15.96 1.10 -3.94
N GLU A 70 15.83 1.87 -5.02
CA GLU A 70 15.46 3.29 -4.96
C GLU A 70 14.12 3.49 -4.26
N VAL A 71 13.07 2.79 -4.71
CA VAL A 71 11.72 2.88 -4.13
C VAL A 71 11.72 2.43 -2.67
N ARG A 72 12.41 1.33 -2.35
CA ARG A 72 12.57 0.84 -0.98
C ARG A 72 13.22 1.90 -0.08
N ASN A 73 14.29 2.50 -0.53
CA ASN A 73 15.02 3.54 0.22
C ASN A 73 14.16 4.80 0.42
N HIS A 74 13.41 5.19 -0.60
CA HIS A 74 12.47 6.32 -0.50
C HIS A 74 11.43 6.10 0.61
N PHE A 75 10.81 4.92 0.65
CA PHE A 75 9.87 4.60 1.74
C PHE A 75 10.53 4.54 3.10
N LYS A 76 11.73 3.96 3.22
CA LYS A 76 12.49 3.91 4.48
C LYS A 76 12.83 5.32 4.97
N ALA A 77 13.28 6.21 4.10
CA ALA A 77 13.58 7.60 4.44
C ALA A 77 12.34 8.38 4.89
N SER A 78 11.17 8.03 4.35
CA SER A 78 9.89 8.68 4.67
C SER A 78 9.22 8.11 5.93
N LYS A 79 9.76 7.07 6.56
CA LYS A 79 9.14 6.33 7.68
C LYS A 79 8.66 7.26 8.79
N ASN A 80 9.57 8.04 9.35
CA ASN A 80 9.25 8.92 10.49
C ASN A 80 8.17 9.94 10.14
N LYS A 81 8.25 10.56 8.94
CA LYS A 81 7.24 11.52 8.49
C LYS A 81 5.86 10.87 8.36
N ILE A 82 5.78 9.67 7.83
CA ILE A 82 4.52 8.93 7.67
C ILE A 82 3.95 8.56 9.04
N PHE A 83 4.76 8.03 9.97
CA PHE A 83 4.30 7.69 11.32
C PHE A 83 3.86 8.91 12.11
N THR A 84 4.58 10.04 12.01
CA THR A 84 4.18 11.29 12.65
C THR A 84 2.81 11.75 12.14
N LEU A 85 2.60 11.73 10.82
CA LEU A 85 1.32 12.09 10.21
C LEU A 85 0.20 11.14 10.66
N VAL A 86 0.43 9.82 10.63
CA VAL A 86 -0.57 8.83 11.05
C VAL A 86 -0.94 9.02 12.52
N ASN A 87 0.05 9.23 13.40
CA ASN A 87 -0.19 9.43 14.83
C ASN A 87 -0.95 10.74 15.13
N SER A 88 -0.89 11.76 14.27
CA SER A 88 -1.65 12.99 14.47
C SER A 88 -3.17 12.78 14.39
N PHE A 89 -3.62 11.72 13.70
CA PHE A 89 -5.05 11.36 13.59
C PHE A 89 -5.55 10.43 14.69
N LYS A 90 -4.73 10.08 15.68
CA LYS A 90 -5.08 9.11 16.71
C LYS A 90 -6.35 9.44 17.49
N MET A 91 -6.60 10.73 17.69
CA MET A 91 -7.78 11.21 18.43
C MET A 91 -9.05 11.31 17.58
N ASP A 92 -8.93 11.13 16.26
CA ASP A 92 -10.05 11.20 15.33
C ASP A 92 -10.77 9.86 15.17
N PHE A 93 -10.25 8.80 15.79
CA PHE A 93 -10.86 7.46 15.79
C PHE A 93 -11.83 7.28 16.95
N ASP A 94 -13.03 6.81 16.67
CA ASP A 94 -14.04 6.50 17.68
C ASP A 94 -13.58 5.36 18.60
N HIS A 95 -12.85 4.38 18.04
CA HIS A 95 -12.37 3.24 18.77
C HIS A 95 -10.85 3.06 18.64
N ARG A 96 -10.19 2.95 19.78
CA ARG A 96 -8.72 2.77 19.85
C ARG A 96 -8.21 1.59 19.04
N TYR A 97 -8.94 0.49 19.01
CA TYR A 97 -8.52 -0.72 18.29
C TYR A 97 -8.44 -0.52 16.78
N GLU A 98 -9.23 0.37 16.20
CA GLU A 98 -9.20 0.68 14.76
C GLU A 98 -7.89 1.39 14.39
N PHE A 99 -7.50 2.37 15.20
CA PHE A 99 -6.22 3.04 15.05
C PHE A 99 -5.05 2.06 15.22
N ASP A 100 -5.08 1.21 16.26
CA ASP A 100 -4.02 0.24 16.53
C ASP A 100 -3.90 -0.79 15.38
N ASN A 101 -5.01 -1.25 14.80
CA ASN A 101 -5.00 -2.12 13.61
C ASN A 101 -4.39 -1.44 12.39
N MET A 102 -4.75 -0.18 12.14
CA MET A 102 -4.17 0.61 11.06
C MET A 102 -2.67 0.81 11.24
N LEU A 103 -2.23 1.10 12.47
CA LEU A 103 -0.82 1.28 12.81
C LEU A 103 -0.03 -0.03 12.62
N ASN A 104 -0.54 -1.15 13.13
CA ASN A 104 0.06 -2.48 12.97
C ASN A 104 0.20 -2.85 11.48
N TYR A 105 -0.81 -2.52 10.68
CA TYR A 105 -0.75 -2.74 9.23
C TYR A 105 0.39 -1.93 8.59
N LEU A 106 0.62 -0.70 9.02
CA LEU A 106 1.72 0.13 8.55
C LEU A 106 3.09 -0.40 9.03
N GLU A 107 3.19 -0.81 10.28
CA GLU A 107 4.40 -1.41 10.86
C GLU A 107 4.83 -2.68 10.10
N ASP A 108 3.86 -3.53 9.74
CA ASP A 108 4.10 -4.72 8.92
C ASP A 108 4.71 -4.39 7.55
N PHE A 109 4.27 -3.28 6.94
CA PHE A 109 4.89 -2.82 5.69
C PHE A 109 6.36 -2.45 5.89
N TYR A 110 6.69 -1.73 6.94
CA TYR A 110 8.08 -1.36 7.23
C TYR A 110 8.93 -2.55 7.64
N ARG A 111 8.37 -3.52 8.35
CA ARG A 111 9.04 -4.78 8.65
C ARG A 111 9.48 -5.52 7.37
N ILE A 112 8.62 -5.52 6.33
CA ILE A 112 8.98 -6.09 5.03
C ILE A 112 10.11 -5.29 4.38
N LEU A 113 10.07 -3.96 4.42
CA LEU A 113 11.09 -3.11 3.83
C LEU A 113 12.43 -3.18 4.55
N GLU A 114 12.44 -3.44 5.85
CA GLU A 114 13.65 -3.49 6.67
C GLU A 114 14.38 -4.83 6.58
N SER A 115 13.68 -5.90 6.20
CA SER A 115 14.24 -7.24 6.04
C SER A 115 14.52 -7.58 4.57
N ASP A 116 15.79 -7.81 4.22
CA ASP A 116 16.14 -8.22 2.85
C ASP A 116 15.46 -9.52 2.44
N LYS A 117 15.39 -10.49 3.35
CA LYS A 117 14.73 -11.78 3.12
C LYS A 117 13.23 -11.59 2.82
N LEU A 118 12.54 -10.77 3.61
CA LEU A 118 11.10 -10.53 3.41
C LEU A 118 10.86 -9.71 2.14
N PHE A 119 11.66 -8.67 1.91
CA PHE A 119 11.54 -7.83 0.73
C PHE A 119 11.72 -8.65 -0.56
N ASN A 120 12.78 -9.44 -0.64
CA ASN A 120 13.00 -10.29 -1.80
C ASN A 120 11.85 -11.28 -2.00
N ARG A 121 11.41 -11.97 -0.95
CA ARG A 121 10.35 -12.98 -1.03
C ARG A 121 8.99 -12.40 -1.39
N LEU A 122 8.61 -11.25 -0.79
CA LEU A 122 7.25 -10.71 -0.86
C LEU A 122 7.07 -9.59 -1.88
N VAL A 123 8.17 -9.03 -2.39
CA VAL A 123 8.14 -7.94 -3.37
C VAL A 123 8.83 -8.36 -4.66
N VAL A 124 10.15 -8.57 -4.62
CA VAL A 124 10.93 -8.82 -5.84
C VAL A 124 10.51 -10.12 -6.54
N ASN A 125 10.37 -11.21 -5.79
CA ASN A 125 9.99 -12.53 -6.34
C ASN A 125 8.49 -12.66 -6.65
N GLN A 126 7.67 -11.70 -6.20
CA GLN A 126 6.23 -11.65 -6.55
C GLN A 126 5.95 -10.77 -7.77
N ALA A 127 6.94 -10.05 -8.25
CA ALA A 127 6.82 -9.20 -9.45
C ALA A 127 6.52 -10.05 -10.70
N ARG A 128 5.59 -9.56 -11.54
CA ARG A 128 5.10 -10.22 -12.76
C ARG A 128 6.00 -9.92 -13.95
#